data_0fe0bacff4c1543db207368492fd62fe
#
_entry.id   0fe0bacff4c1543db207368492fd62fe
#
_cell.length_a   1.000
_cell.length_b   1.000
_cell.length_c   1.000
_cell.angle_alpha   90.00
_cell.angle_beta   90.00
_cell.angle_gamma   90.00
#
_symmetry.space_group_name_H-M   'P 1'
#
loop_
_entity.id
_entity.type
_entity.pdbx_description
1 polymer ?
#
loop_
_entity_poly.entity_id
_entity_poly.type
_entity_poly.pdbx_seq_one_letter_code
_entity_poly.pdbx_strand_id
1 'polypeptide(L)'
;MMRFGQIDSILNCGAVGTRWRKFMEPDIATFAAADIDPSSIKSMHCQFKQDSISFKVPSCQMYFVPSIRPDGWCVYAMDFVRKHITVLDPVAGSSGFSNKNIKVHEHVSNKILDCLIKCAKEFYSDWPHKTERWSRSFPMITECNFNSVDSGICLTYLAKFFDGERLVKPMNKENVDLHRAVLLYDVMRLDANLSHLPANVLEFIKTSFHLL
;
A
#
# COMPACT_ATOMS: atom_id res chain seq x y z
N MET A 1 7.89 0.38 -0.60
CA MET A 1 6.78 -0.39 0.01
C MET A 1 7.25 -1.54 0.88
N MET A 2 8.17 -2.45 0.48
CA MET A 2 8.70 -3.52 1.37
C MET A 2 9.18 -2.98 2.73
N ARG A 3 9.87 -1.85 2.75
CA ARG A 3 10.36 -1.22 3.99
C ARG A 3 9.23 -0.63 4.85
N PHE A 4 8.13 -0.20 4.25
CA PHE A 4 6.93 0.17 5.02
C PHE A 4 6.32 -1.03 5.74
N GLY A 5 6.24 -2.17 5.07
CA GLY A 5 5.81 -3.41 5.71
C GLY A 5 6.73 -3.84 6.84
N GLN A 6 8.04 -3.59 6.75
CA GLN A 6 9.00 -3.83 7.83
C GLN A 6 8.83 -2.84 8.99
N ILE A 7 8.67 -1.55 8.69
CA ILE A 7 8.43 -0.52 9.71
C ILE A 7 7.07 -0.77 10.39
N ASP A 8 6.03 -1.06 9.62
CA ASP A 8 4.71 -1.42 10.17
C ASP A 8 4.79 -2.68 11.05
N SER A 9 5.65 -3.64 10.69
CA SER A 9 5.86 -4.85 11.49
C SER A 9 6.60 -4.58 12.80
N ILE A 10 7.51 -3.64 12.80
CA ILE A 10 8.27 -3.25 14.00
C ILE A 10 7.41 -2.41 14.93
N LEU A 11 6.63 -1.48 14.37
CA LEU A 11 5.83 -0.53 15.16
C LEU A 11 4.49 -1.10 15.65
N ASN A 12 3.92 -2.08 14.93
CA ASN A 12 2.59 -2.64 15.22
C ASN A 12 2.60 -4.11 15.60
N CYS A 13 3.75 -4.77 15.69
CA CYS A 13 3.90 -6.10 16.26
C CYS A 13 3.96 -6.02 17.80
N GLY A 14 2.87 -5.60 18.40
CA GLY A 14 2.53 -6.05 19.74
C GLY A 14 2.19 -7.52 19.66
N ALA A 15 2.99 -8.34 20.34
CA ALA A 15 2.80 -9.75 20.66
C ALA A 15 1.87 -10.58 19.75
N VAL A 16 2.49 -11.53 19.03
CA VAL A 16 1.89 -12.76 18.50
C VAL A 16 1.07 -12.63 17.21
N GLY A 17 1.75 -12.69 16.07
CA GLY A 17 1.42 -13.73 15.07
C GLY A 17 0.41 -13.42 13.98
N THR A 18 -0.41 -12.40 14.04
CA THR A 18 -1.36 -12.13 12.96
C THR A 18 -1.27 -10.69 12.47
N ARG A 19 -0.61 -10.52 11.33
CA ARG A 19 -0.70 -9.23 10.64
C ARG A 19 -2.08 -9.10 10.02
N TRP A 20 -2.81 -8.07 10.42
CA TRP A 20 -4.12 -7.81 9.83
C TRP A 20 -4.01 -7.28 8.38
N ARG A 21 -2.84 -6.68 8.00
CA ARG A 21 -2.63 -6.13 6.66
C ARG A 21 -1.26 -6.48 6.08
N LYS A 22 -1.21 -6.59 4.75
CA LYS A 22 -0.01 -6.81 3.95
C LYS A 22 0.10 -5.76 2.86
N PHE A 23 1.27 -5.15 2.76
CA PHE A 23 1.61 -4.26 1.65
C PHE A 23 2.23 -5.07 0.53
N MET A 24 1.63 -4.95 -0.66
CA MET A 24 2.11 -5.58 -1.88
C MET A 24 3.01 -4.61 -2.64
N GLU A 25 3.91 -5.16 -3.46
CA GLU A 25 4.69 -4.35 -4.39
C GLU A 25 3.83 -3.89 -5.57
N PRO A 26 4.15 -2.75 -6.20
CA PRO A 26 3.43 -2.23 -7.37
C PRO A 26 3.40 -3.19 -8.56
N ASP A 27 4.32 -4.13 -8.63
CA ASP A 27 4.47 -5.13 -9.69
C ASP A 27 3.17 -5.87 -9.96
N ILE A 28 2.42 -6.23 -8.90
CA ILE A 28 1.13 -6.91 -9.03
C ILE A 28 0.17 -6.14 -9.93
N ALA A 29 0.03 -4.83 -9.71
CA ALA A 29 -0.86 -3.99 -10.51
C ALA A 29 -0.35 -3.85 -11.95
N THR A 30 0.98 -3.76 -12.13
CA THR A 30 1.63 -3.66 -13.45
C THR A 30 1.42 -4.93 -14.25
N PHE A 31 1.64 -6.11 -13.68
CA PHE A 31 1.45 -7.38 -14.36
C PHE A 31 -0.02 -7.67 -14.65
N ALA A 32 -0.90 -7.34 -13.70
CA ALA A 32 -2.35 -7.44 -13.90
C ALA A 32 -2.83 -6.56 -15.06
N ALA A 33 -2.29 -5.35 -15.19
CA ALA A 33 -2.62 -4.45 -16.30
C ALA A 33 -2.14 -4.97 -17.65
N ALA A 34 -0.98 -5.64 -17.69
CA ALA A 34 -0.38 -6.21 -18.87
C ALA A 34 -0.89 -7.62 -19.22
N ASP A 35 -1.84 -8.17 -18.44
CA ASP A 35 -2.35 -9.54 -18.56
C ASP A 35 -1.23 -10.62 -18.53
N ILE A 36 -0.14 -10.34 -17.80
CA ILE A 36 0.99 -11.26 -17.63
C ILE A 36 0.64 -12.25 -16.52
N ASP A 37 0.92 -13.53 -16.74
CA ASP A 37 0.73 -14.56 -15.72
C ASP A 37 1.72 -14.35 -14.56
N PRO A 38 1.23 -14.00 -13.37
CA PRO A 38 2.09 -13.71 -12.23
C PRO A 38 2.83 -14.93 -11.68
N SER A 39 2.35 -16.14 -11.95
CA SER A 39 2.95 -17.39 -11.45
C SER A 39 4.36 -17.63 -11.99
N SER A 40 4.69 -17.04 -13.15
CA SER A 40 6.00 -17.16 -13.77
C SER A 40 7.03 -16.12 -13.29
N ILE A 41 6.63 -15.18 -12.42
CA ILE A 41 7.44 -14.00 -12.10
C ILE A 41 8.09 -14.13 -10.73
N LYS A 42 9.43 -14.12 -10.70
CA LYS A 42 10.21 -14.29 -9.47
C LYS A 42 9.91 -13.21 -8.41
N SER A 43 9.72 -11.95 -8.80
CA SER A 43 9.40 -10.87 -7.83
C SER A 43 8.06 -11.09 -7.15
N MET A 44 7.10 -11.67 -7.86
CA MET A 44 5.80 -12.05 -7.29
C MET A 44 5.95 -13.19 -6.29
N HIS A 45 6.77 -14.20 -6.61
CA HIS A 45 7.05 -15.31 -5.70
C HIS A 45 7.57 -14.82 -4.34
N CYS A 46 8.49 -13.86 -4.34
CA CYS A 46 9.05 -13.30 -3.09
C CYS A 46 8.01 -12.63 -2.20
N GLN A 47 6.88 -12.18 -2.74
CA GLN A 47 5.80 -11.58 -1.97
C GLN A 47 4.90 -12.60 -1.26
N PHE A 48 4.94 -13.87 -1.68
CA PHE A 48 4.10 -14.95 -1.14
C PHE A 48 4.90 -16.05 -0.44
N LYS A 49 6.18 -16.27 -0.77
CA LYS A 49 7.01 -17.31 -0.16
C LYS A 49 7.25 -17.06 1.33
N GLN A 50 7.02 -18.09 2.14
CA GLN A 50 7.23 -18.05 3.59
C GLN A 50 8.68 -17.78 3.99
N ASP A 51 9.67 -18.21 3.19
CA ASP A 51 11.09 -17.99 3.47
C ASP A 51 11.50 -16.51 3.47
N SER A 52 10.71 -15.68 2.77
CA SER A 52 10.93 -14.22 2.68
C SER A 52 10.02 -13.42 3.60
N ILE A 53 9.12 -14.07 4.33
CA ILE A 53 8.03 -13.43 5.08
C ILE A 53 7.88 -14.11 6.44
N SER A 54 7.96 -13.32 7.51
CA SER A 54 7.90 -13.80 8.90
C SER A 54 6.49 -14.17 9.39
N PHE A 55 5.46 -14.13 8.53
CA PHE A 55 4.07 -14.38 8.90
C PHE A 55 3.32 -15.15 7.79
N LYS A 56 2.20 -15.78 8.17
CA LYS A 56 1.36 -16.51 7.21
C LYS A 56 0.56 -15.52 6.36
N VAL A 57 0.88 -15.39 5.07
CA VAL A 57 0.17 -14.51 4.12
C VAL A 57 -1.35 -14.78 4.11
N PRO A 58 -1.84 -16.04 4.13
CA PRO A 58 -3.27 -16.30 4.18
C PRO A 58 -4.01 -15.79 5.41
N SER A 59 -3.28 -15.47 6.49
CA SER A 59 -3.90 -14.93 7.71
C SER A 59 -4.11 -13.42 7.68
N CYS A 60 -3.63 -12.74 6.65
CA CYS A 60 -3.85 -11.30 6.50
C CYS A 60 -5.29 -11.04 6.09
N GLN A 61 -5.95 -10.14 6.80
CA GLN A 61 -7.31 -9.71 6.46
C GLN A 61 -7.29 -8.81 5.22
N MET A 62 -6.32 -7.90 5.13
CA MET A 62 -6.29 -6.84 4.12
C MET A 62 -4.98 -6.81 3.35
N TYR A 63 -5.09 -6.60 2.05
CA TYR A 63 -3.97 -6.42 1.13
C TYR A 63 -4.00 -5.02 0.53
N PHE A 64 -2.93 -4.26 0.69
CA PHE A 64 -2.74 -2.94 0.08
C PHE A 64 -1.95 -3.10 -1.20
N VAL A 65 -2.58 -2.85 -2.33
CA VAL A 65 -1.95 -2.96 -3.64
C VAL A 65 -1.80 -1.56 -4.24
N PRO A 66 -0.58 -1.00 -4.25
CA PRO A 66 -0.32 0.26 -4.91
C PRO A 66 -0.37 0.08 -6.43
N SER A 67 -0.88 1.08 -7.11
CA SER A 67 -0.96 1.10 -8.57
C SER A 67 -0.59 2.48 -9.08
N ILE A 68 0.27 2.51 -10.10
CA ILE A 68 0.58 3.74 -10.83
C ILE A 68 -0.39 3.90 -11.99
N ARG A 69 -0.89 5.11 -12.17
CA ARG A 69 -1.76 5.52 -13.24
C ARG A 69 -1.17 6.74 -13.96
N PRO A 70 -1.66 7.11 -15.13
CA PRO A 70 -1.19 8.32 -15.83
C PRO A 70 -1.32 9.60 -15.01
N ASP A 71 -2.33 9.66 -14.13
CA ASP A 71 -2.66 10.79 -13.25
C ASP A 71 -2.01 10.72 -11.87
N GLY A 72 -1.35 9.61 -11.52
CA GLY A 72 -0.63 9.45 -10.25
C GLY A 72 -0.80 8.08 -9.60
N TRP A 73 -0.42 8.00 -8.33
CA TRP A 73 -0.51 6.79 -7.55
C TRP A 73 -1.85 6.67 -6.82
N CYS A 74 -2.39 5.46 -6.78
CA CYS A 74 -3.53 5.09 -5.94
C CYS A 74 -3.29 3.75 -5.24
N VAL A 75 -4.13 3.42 -4.26
CA VAL A 75 -4.09 2.14 -3.52
C VAL A 75 -5.43 1.44 -3.64
N TYR A 76 -5.38 0.14 -3.90
CA TYR A 76 -6.51 -0.76 -3.74
C TYR A 76 -6.36 -1.50 -2.42
N ALA A 77 -7.16 -1.14 -1.41
CA ALA A 77 -7.21 -1.84 -0.14
C ALA A 77 -8.24 -2.96 -0.25
N MET A 78 -7.77 -4.20 -0.29
CA MET A 78 -8.59 -5.40 -0.54
C MET A 78 -8.81 -6.17 0.77
N ASP A 79 -10.01 -6.06 1.34
CA ASP A 79 -10.42 -6.81 2.52
C ASP A 79 -10.96 -8.18 2.12
N PHE A 80 -10.21 -9.22 2.42
CA PHE A 80 -10.54 -10.60 2.07
C PHE A 80 -11.60 -11.21 2.97
N VAL A 81 -11.77 -10.71 4.17
CA VAL A 81 -12.83 -11.16 5.10
C VAL A 81 -14.19 -10.63 4.64
N ARG A 82 -14.24 -9.33 4.32
CA ARG A 82 -15.49 -8.67 3.88
C ARG A 82 -15.76 -8.82 2.38
N LYS A 83 -14.79 -9.29 1.60
CA LYS A 83 -14.81 -9.28 0.12
C LYS A 83 -15.11 -7.87 -0.42
N HIS A 84 -14.35 -6.91 0.06
CA HIS A 84 -14.52 -5.50 -0.26
C HIS A 84 -13.22 -4.87 -0.74
N ILE A 85 -13.31 -4.02 -1.75
CA ILE A 85 -12.19 -3.22 -2.24
C ILE A 85 -12.50 -1.75 -1.99
N THR A 86 -11.66 -1.10 -1.21
CA THR A 86 -11.69 0.36 -1.05
C THR A 86 -10.64 0.97 -1.96
N VAL A 87 -11.08 1.86 -2.85
CA VAL A 87 -10.20 2.59 -3.78
C VAL A 87 -9.78 3.89 -3.12
N LEU A 88 -8.50 4.02 -2.81
CA LEU A 88 -7.92 5.18 -2.16
C LEU A 88 -7.09 5.94 -3.20
N ASP A 89 -7.68 6.98 -3.79
CA ASP A 89 -7.07 7.79 -4.84
C ASP A 89 -6.97 9.25 -4.39
N PRO A 90 -5.75 9.73 -4.03
CA PRO A 90 -5.55 11.11 -3.59
C PRO A 90 -5.76 12.14 -4.71
N VAL A 91 -5.66 11.73 -5.98
CA VAL A 91 -5.84 12.64 -7.11
C VAL A 91 -7.33 12.90 -7.41
N ALA A 92 -8.21 11.98 -6.99
CA ALA A 92 -9.65 12.22 -7.06
C ALA A 92 -10.07 13.44 -6.21
N GLY A 93 -9.33 13.75 -5.14
CA GLY A 93 -9.40 14.97 -4.36
C GLY A 93 -10.80 15.33 -3.87
N SER A 94 -11.04 16.63 -3.72
CA SER A 94 -12.33 17.19 -3.28
C SER A 94 -13.46 17.03 -4.31
N SER A 95 -13.14 16.77 -5.57
CA SER A 95 -14.14 16.56 -6.64
C SER A 95 -14.79 15.18 -6.58
N GLY A 96 -14.18 14.24 -5.84
CA GLY A 96 -14.61 12.86 -5.82
C GLY A 96 -14.37 12.13 -7.15
N PHE A 97 -14.92 10.93 -7.25
CA PHE A 97 -14.76 10.09 -8.43
C PHE A 97 -15.82 10.38 -9.49
N SER A 98 -15.41 10.69 -10.71
CA SER A 98 -16.30 10.72 -11.86
C SER A 98 -16.74 9.29 -12.25
N ASN A 99 -17.91 9.16 -12.91
CA ASN A 99 -18.36 7.86 -13.42
C ASN A 99 -17.35 7.18 -14.34
N LYS A 100 -16.57 7.95 -15.11
CA LYS A 100 -15.50 7.44 -15.97
C LYS A 100 -14.37 6.84 -15.12
N ASN A 101 -13.97 7.55 -14.07
CA ASN A 101 -12.90 7.08 -13.18
C ASN A 101 -13.32 5.82 -12.40
N ILE A 102 -14.57 5.78 -11.93
CA ILE A 102 -15.13 4.61 -11.26
C ILE A 102 -15.00 3.37 -12.16
N LYS A 103 -15.45 3.43 -13.41
CA LYS A 103 -15.36 2.30 -14.34
C LYS A 103 -13.92 1.84 -14.58
N VAL A 104 -12.98 2.78 -14.66
CA VAL A 104 -11.55 2.46 -14.82
C VAL A 104 -11.04 1.73 -13.57
N HIS A 105 -11.34 2.23 -12.37
CA HIS A 105 -10.94 1.59 -11.13
C HIS A 105 -11.58 0.22 -10.93
N GLU A 106 -12.84 0.05 -11.31
CA GLU A 106 -13.52 -1.25 -11.27
C GLU A 106 -12.80 -2.26 -12.16
N HIS A 107 -12.48 -1.87 -13.40
CA HIS A 107 -11.75 -2.74 -14.32
C HIS A 107 -10.36 -3.12 -13.79
N VAL A 108 -9.58 -2.13 -13.36
CA VAL A 108 -8.23 -2.35 -12.83
C VAL A 108 -8.26 -3.20 -11.56
N SER A 109 -9.15 -2.90 -10.63
CA SER A 109 -9.27 -3.66 -9.38
C SER A 109 -9.69 -5.12 -9.60
N ASN A 110 -10.50 -5.41 -10.63
CA ASN A 110 -10.81 -6.79 -11.02
C ASN A 110 -9.56 -7.53 -11.46
N LYS A 111 -8.78 -6.94 -12.38
CA LYS A 111 -7.54 -7.54 -12.87
C LYS A 111 -6.54 -7.79 -11.74
N ILE A 112 -6.38 -6.82 -10.84
CA ILE A 112 -5.50 -6.97 -9.68
C ILE A 112 -5.98 -8.10 -8.76
N LEU A 113 -7.28 -8.17 -8.49
CA LEU A 113 -7.86 -9.21 -7.64
C LEU A 113 -7.65 -10.60 -8.24
N ASP A 114 -7.90 -10.75 -9.55
CA ASP A 114 -7.68 -12.03 -10.27
C ASP A 114 -6.21 -12.44 -10.21
N CYS A 115 -5.29 -11.51 -10.45
CA CYS A 115 -3.86 -11.71 -10.37
C CYS A 115 -3.44 -12.15 -8.95
N LEU A 116 -3.90 -11.43 -7.93
CA LEU A 116 -3.59 -11.70 -6.53
C LEU A 116 -4.07 -13.09 -6.09
N ILE A 117 -5.30 -13.47 -6.47
CA ILE A 117 -5.87 -14.78 -6.15
C ILE A 117 -5.14 -15.90 -6.89
N LYS A 118 -4.79 -15.71 -8.16
CA LYS A 118 -3.99 -16.68 -8.91
C LYS A 118 -2.64 -16.93 -8.24
N CYS A 119 -1.90 -15.86 -7.92
CA CYS A 119 -0.64 -15.96 -7.20
C CYS A 119 -0.79 -16.67 -5.85
N ALA A 120 -1.80 -16.27 -5.08
CA ALA A 120 -2.01 -16.85 -3.77
C ALA A 120 -2.26 -18.35 -3.84
N LYS A 121 -3.05 -18.83 -4.81
CA LYS A 121 -3.34 -20.26 -5.02
C LYS A 121 -2.12 -21.06 -5.44
N GLU A 122 -1.18 -20.47 -6.14
CA GLU A 122 0.09 -21.12 -6.52
C GLU A 122 0.90 -21.53 -5.29
N PHE A 123 0.92 -20.67 -4.25
CA PHE A 123 1.68 -20.89 -3.02
C PHE A 123 0.88 -21.52 -1.89
N TYR A 124 -0.44 -21.42 -1.95
CA TYR A 124 -1.37 -21.88 -0.90
C TYR A 124 -2.54 -22.60 -1.55
N SER A 125 -2.42 -23.94 -1.71
CA SER A 125 -3.44 -24.78 -2.34
C SER A 125 -4.83 -24.62 -1.71
N ASP A 126 -4.85 -24.39 -0.39
CA ASP A 126 -6.08 -24.24 0.40
C ASP A 126 -6.58 -22.78 0.44
N TRP A 127 -6.11 -21.90 -0.44
CA TRP A 127 -6.59 -20.52 -0.48
C TRP A 127 -8.09 -20.45 -0.76
N PRO A 128 -8.92 -20.00 0.21
CA PRO A 128 -10.36 -20.18 0.14
C PRO A 128 -11.06 -19.12 -0.71
N HIS A 129 -10.34 -18.06 -1.10
CA HIS A 129 -10.97 -16.90 -1.70
C HIS A 129 -11.15 -17.07 -3.22
N LYS A 130 -12.27 -16.51 -3.70
CA LYS A 130 -12.65 -16.44 -5.10
C LYS A 130 -12.89 -14.99 -5.49
N THR A 131 -12.87 -14.70 -6.78
CA THR A 131 -13.07 -13.35 -7.34
C THR A 131 -14.53 -12.89 -7.34
N GLU A 132 -15.45 -13.79 -7.05
CA GLU A 132 -16.90 -13.54 -7.13
C GLU A 132 -17.43 -12.74 -5.95
N ARG A 133 -18.40 -11.88 -6.21
CA ARG A 133 -19.18 -11.12 -5.22
C ARG A 133 -18.33 -10.15 -4.36
N TRP A 134 -17.40 -9.47 -4.99
CA TRP A 134 -16.65 -8.38 -4.34
C TRP A 134 -17.37 -7.05 -4.54
N SER A 135 -17.61 -6.35 -3.44
CA SER A 135 -18.11 -4.97 -3.44
C SER A 135 -16.97 -3.97 -3.54
N ARG A 136 -17.30 -2.72 -3.87
CA ARG A 136 -16.31 -1.62 -3.96
C ARG A 136 -16.86 -0.35 -3.34
N SER A 137 -15.94 0.44 -2.80
CA SER A 137 -16.20 1.80 -2.38
C SER A 137 -15.15 2.76 -2.91
N PHE A 138 -15.58 3.99 -3.12
CA PHE A 138 -14.79 5.09 -3.66
C PHE A 138 -14.91 6.29 -2.73
N PRO A 139 -14.34 6.20 -1.51
CA PRO A 139 -14.49 7.27 -0.54
C PRO A 139 -13.74 8.52 -0.97
N MET A 140 -14.29 9.66 -0.66
CA MET A 140 -13.56 10.92 -0.68
C MET A 140 -12.64 10.93 0.55
N ILE A 141 -11.34 10.80 0.31
CA ILE A 141 -10.33 10.64 1.37
C ILE A 141 -9.66 11.94 1.78
N THR A 142 -9.88 13.01 1.00
CA THR A 142 -9.30 14.32 1.23
C THR A 142 -10.18 15.41 0.64
N GLU A 143 -10.13 16.59 1.25
CA GLU A 143 -10.72 17.82 0.69
C GLU A 143 -9.72 18.62 -0.13
N CYS A 144 -8.45 18.20 -0.13
CA CYS A 144 -7.37 18.84 -0.88
C CYS A 144 -7.23 18.23 -2.27
N ASN A 145 -6.84 19.05 -3.23
CA ASN A 145 -6.44 18.59 -4.55
C ASN A 145 -4.93 18.29 -4.54
N PHE A 146 -4.58 17.03 -4.45
CA PHE A 146 -3.20 16.59 -4.64
C PHE A 146 -2.92 16.34 -6.11
N ASN A 147 -1.73 16.70 -6.55
CA ASN A 147 -1.30 16.47 -7.93
C ASN A 147 -0.62 15.08 -8.07
N SER A 148 -0.29 14.71 -9.30
CA SER A 148 0.38 13.44 -9.59
C SER A 148 1.75 13.29 -8.90
N VAL A 149 2.48 14.38 -8.70
CA VAL A 149 3.80 14.38 -8.05
C VAL A 149 3.66 14.07 -6.56
N ASP A 150 2.65 14.62 -5.90
CA ASP A 150 2.40 14.40 -4.48
C ASP A 150 1.74 13.03 -4.21
N SER A 151 1.14 12.41 -5.20
CA SER A 151 0.38 11.18 -5.03
C SER A 151 1.19 10.03 -4.42
N GLY A 152 2.50 9.95 -4.72
CA GLY A 152 3.39 8.95 -4.15
C GLY A 152 3.56 9.07 -2.62
N ILE A 153 3.68 10.29 -2.10
CA ILE A 153 3.74 10.51 -0.66
C ILE A 153 2.36 10.32 -0.01
N CYS A 154 1.29 10.75 -0.70
CA CYS A 154 -0.08 10.50 -0.26
C CYS A 154 -0.36 9.00 -0.13
N LEU A 155 0.13 8.18 -1.07
CA LEU A 155 0.01 6.72 -1.00
C LEU A 155 0.64 6.16 0.28
N THR A 156 1.82 6.63 0.67
CA THR A 156 2.47 6.19 1.91
C THR A 156 1.72 6.68 3.14
N TYR A 157 1.11 7.86 3.09
CA TYR A 157 0.22 8.37 4.12
C TYR A 157 -1.02 7.48 4.29
N LEU A 158 -1.69 7.15 3.18
CA LEU A 158 -2.84 6.26 3.16
C LEU A 158 -2.50 4.88 3.73
N ALA A 159 -1.36 4.31 3.31
CA ALA A 159 -0.88 3.04 3.82
C ALA A 159 -0.65 3.05 5.35
N LYS A 160 -0.22 4.19 5.91
CA LYS A 160 0.02 4.33 7.36
C LYS A 160 -1.27 4.53 8.15
N PHE A 161 -2.18 5.38 7.66
CA PHE A 161 -3.29 5.90 8.44
C PHE A 161 -4.67 5.35 8.06
N PHE A 162 -4.78 4.48 7.07
CA PHE A 162 -6.04 3.79 6.77
C PHE A 162 -6.19 2.54 7.65
N ASP A 163 -7.27 2.50 8.46
CA ASP A 163 -7.54 1.43 9.42
C ASP A 163 -8.35 0.26 8.84
N GLY A 164 -8.73 0.35 7.58
CA GLY A 164 -9.56 -0.63 6.88
C GLY A 164 -10.98 -0.12 6.59
N GLU A 165 -11.38 0.96 7.21
CA GLU A 165 -12.69 1.60 7.00
C GLU A 165 -12.54 3.09 6.69
N ARG A 166 -11.65 3.79 7.39
CA ARG A 166 -11.44 5.23 7.28
C ARG A 166 -10.00 5.62 7.54
N LEU A 167 -9.67 6.87 7.24
CA LEU A 167 -8.42 7.46 7.69
C LEU A 167 -8.54 7.89 9.15
N VAL A 168 -7.64 7.37 10.00
CA VAL A 168 -7.57 7.77 11.42
C VAL A 168 -6.99 9.18 11.62
N LYS A 169 -6.33 9.72 10.58
CA LYS A 169 -5.90 11.11 10.51
C LYS A 169 -6.38 11.72 9.19
N PRO A 170 -6.94 12.95 9.19
CA PRO A 170 -7.34 13.63 7.98
C PRO A 170 -6.16 13.81 7.01
N MET A 171 -6.36 13.53 5.73
CA MET A 171 -5.35 13.77 4.71
C MET A 171 -5.50 15.18 4.16
N ASN A 172 -4.81 16.13 4.78
CA ASN A 172 -4.67 17.50 4.34
C ASN A 172 -3.21 17.81 4.01
N LYS A 173 -2.95 19.00 3.46
CA LYS A 173 -1.61 19.37 3.03
C LYS A 173 -0.60 19.36 4.18
N GLU A 174 -0.96 19.93 5.31
CA GLU A 174 -0.10 20.01 6.50
C GLU A 174 0.31 18.62 7.00
N ASN A 175 -0.66 17.71 7.17
CA ASN A 175 -0.40 16.35 7.62
C ASN A 175 0.43 15.54 6.61
N VAL A 176 0.24 15.76 5.30
CA VAL A 176 1.02 15.09 4.26
C VAL A 176 2.45 15.63 4.21
N ASP A 177 2.64 16.94 4.37
CA ASP A 177 3.99 17.55 4.41
C ASP A 177 4.76 17.11 5.66
N LEU A 178 4.11 17.05 6.82
CA LEU A 178 4.70 16.50 8.03
C LEU A 178 5.08 15.02 7.83
N HIS A 179 4.19 14.23 7.24
CA HIS A 179 4.46 12.82 6.94
C HIS A 179 5.66 12.66 5.99
N ARG A 180 5.79 13.54 5.00
CA ARG A 180 6.94 13.56 4.08
C ARG A 180 8.26 13.76 4.84
N ALA A 181 8.29 14.72 5.77
CA ALA A 181 9.46 14.98 6.59
C ALA A 181 9.82 13.79 7.49
N VAL A 182 8.82 13.23 8.19
CA VAL A 182 9.00 12.05 9.04
C VAL A 182 9.47 10.84 8.23
N LEU A 183 8.85 10.58 7.08
CA LEU A 183 9.23 9.47 6.22
C LEU A 183 10.66 9.60 5.71
N LEU A 184 11.08 10.80 5.29
CA LEU A 184 12.45 11.07 4.87
C LEU A 184 13.43 10.79 6.02
N TYR A 185 13.12 11.26 7.21
CA TYR A 185 13.91 11.01 8.41
C TYR A 185 14.02 9.52 8.72
N ASP A 186 12.90 8.80 8.71
CA ASP A 186 12.86 7.35 8.96
C ASP A 186 13.69 6.57 7.92
N VAL A 187 13.58 6.94 6.63
CA VAL A 187 14.34 6.30 5.55
C VAL A 187 15.85 6.53 5.70
N MET A 188 16.26 7.74 6.09
CA MET A 188 17.68 8.06 6.32
C MET A 188 18.27 7.26 7.48
N ARG A 189 17.47 6.90 8.49
CA ARG A 189 17.90 6.16 9.69
C ARG A 189 17.82 4.64 9.56
N LEU A 190 17.27 4.12 8.48
CA LEU A 190 17.18 2.66 8.32
C LEU A 190 18.58 2.03 8.29
N ASP A 191 18.81 0.99 9.10
CA ASP A 191 20.06 0.23 9.10
C ASP A 191 20.43 -0.33 7.72
N ALA A 192 19.41 -0.57 6.89
CA ALA A 192 19.58 -0.99 5.50
C ALA A 192 19.87 0.16 4.53
N ASN A 193 19.97 1.40 5.00
CA ASN A 193 20.40 2.53 4.18
C ASN A 193 21.92 2.56 4.10
N LEU A 194 22.45 2.00 3.01
CA LEU A 194 23.90 1.95 2.76
C LEU A 194 24.45 3.24 2.11
N SER A 195 23.64 4.26 1.94
CA SER A 195 24.08 5.53 1.34
C SER A 195 24.95 6.31 2.30
N HIS A 196 26.06 6.84 1.81
CA HIS A 196 26.87 7.79 2.55
C HIS A 196 26.11 9.12 2.65
N LEU A 197 25.58 9.41 3.83
CA LEU A 197 24.91 10.68 4.09
C LEU A 197 25.94 11.79 4.34
N PRO A 198 25.74 13.01 3.81
CA PRO A 198 26.57 14.16 4.13
C PRO A 198 26.62 14.43 5.64
N ALA A 199 27.76 14.95 6.14
CA ALA A 199 27.98 15.16 7.57
C ALA A 199 26.90 16.04 8.24
N ASN A 200 26.46 17.08 7.55
CA ASN A 200 25.38 17.96 8.02
C ASN A 200 24.03 17.26 8.13
N VAL A 201 23.74 16.28 7.26
CA VAL A 201 22.52 15.46 7.33
C VAL A 201 22.61 14.50 8.51
N LEU A 202 23.78 13.88 8.72
CA LEU A 202 24.01 13.00 9.88
C LEU A 202 23.88 13.77 11.21
N GLU A 203 24.39 15.00 11.26
CA GLU A 203 24.26 15.86 12.43
C GLU A 203 22.80 16.24 12.67
N PHE A 204 22.08 16.63 11.63
CA PHE A 204 20.64 16.93 11.72
C PHE A 204 19.84 15.72 12.23
N ILE A 205 20.11 14.51 11.75
CA ILE A 205 19.45 13.29 12.20
C ILE A 205 19.73 13.05 13.70
N LYS A 206 20.94 13.32 14.18
CA LYS A 206 21.32 13.14 15.59
C LYS A 206 20.67 14.17 16.51
N THR A 207 20.58 15.41 16.06
CA THR A 207 20.06 16.54 16.87
C THR A 207 18.55 16.65 16.88
N SER A 208 17.86 16.21 15.82
CA SER A 208 16.41 16.32 15.69
C SER A 208 15.62 15.26 16.50
N PHE A 209 16.32 14.39 17.21
CA PHE A 209 15.69 13.31 18.02
C PHE A 209 14.78 13.83 19.15
N HIS A 210 14.86 15.10 19.50
CA HIS A 210 14.09 15.71 20.60
C HIS A 210 12.85 16.50 20.14
N LEU A 211 12.59 16.57 18.83
CA LEU A 211 11.53 17.42 18.26
C LEU A 211 10.38 16.65 17.58
N LEU A 212 10.43 15.33 17.54
CA LEU A 212 9.42 14.44 16.95
C LEU A 212 8.90 13.45 18.01
#